data_a7c60c254b9e3d7ecd1cd253d7764d12
#
_entry.id   a7c60c254b9e3d7ecd1cd253d7764d12
#
_cell.length_a   1.000
_cell.length_b   1.000
_cell.length_c   1.000
_cell.angle_alpha   90.00
_cell.angle_beta   90.00
_cell.angle_gamma   90.00
#
_symmetry.space_group_name_H-M   'P 1'
#
loop_
_entity.id
_entity.type
_entity.pdbx_description
1 polymer ?
#
loop_
_entity_poly.entity_id
_entity_poly.type
_entity_poly.pdbx_seq_one_letter_code
_entity_poly.pdbx_strand_id
1 'polypeptide(L)'
;MNESNLVLFKRYLTITLISIVTFSVFIYKSAFKNGSPTCKNYVINVYLYLALGIGFIALGSLLIDYFTNNFGIVFKNTKDKNYTQYYYYSIFSFIFVFISIFIMGGLYYNVLGSHIFYILITIALSGFIMPLVKLEKYNDYVDDALLGSAIIFMGMSLLYYLFPNFFNSTYGIVMAGLMMALTAIIIINLINIFILKNSYLASISNYFVLGLFSLFVSYDTAEINMRSKICISNKKSPYNPNYPFEAMNFVLDLLNIFQSLLYAYGDN
;
A
#
# COMPACT_ATOMS: atom_id res chain seq x y z
N MET A 1 -12.88 11.08 24.86
CA MET A 1 -12.47 11.95 23.74
C MET A 1 -13.05 13.34 24.01
N ASN A 2 -12.24 14.41 23.97
CA ASN A 2 -12.73 15.76 24.14
C ASN A 2 -13.66 16.12 22.97
N GLU A 3 -14.59 17.08 23.19
CA GLU A 3 -15.59 17.47 22.18
C GLU A 3 -14.95 17.94 20.86
N SER A 4 -13.85 18.68 20.93
CA SER A 4 -13.05 19.10 19.76
C SER A 4 -12.50 17.91 18.95
N ASN A 5 -12.00 16.87 19.62
CA ASN A 5 -11.48 15.67 18.95
C ASN A 5 -12.58 14.85 18.29
N LEU A 6 -13.80 14.85 18.86
CA LEU A 6 -14.96 14.19 18.26
C LEU A 6 -15.41 14.88 16.96
N VAL A 7 -15.40 16.21 16.96
CA VAL A 7 -15.75 17.02 15.77
C VAL A 7 -14.72 16.77 14.66
N LEU A 8 -13.45 16.77 15.00
CA LEU A 8 -12.35 16.51 14.04
C LEU A 8 -12.45 15.09 13.45
N PHE A 9 -12.66 14.08 14.29
CA PHE A 9 -12.88 12.70 13.86
C PHE A 9 -14.06 12.58 12.89
N LYS A 10 -15.23 13.15 13.23
CA LYS A 10 -16.39 13.14 12.34
C LYS A 10 -16.09 13.79 11.00
N ARG A 11 -15.34 14.89 10.98
CA ARG A 11 -14.95 15.57 9.74
C ARG A 11 -14.07 14.69 8.86
N TYR A 12 -13.01 14.09 9.40
CA TYR A 12 -12.14 13.21 8.64
C TYR A 12 -12.86 11.95 8.16
N LEU A 13 -13.69 11.35 9.01
CA LEU A 13 -14.50 10.20 8.63
C LEU A 13 -15.44 10.53 7.47
N THR A 14 -16.10 11.69 7.51
CA THR A 14 -17.00 12.11 6.44
C THR A 14 -16.26 12.32 5.13
N ILE A 15 -15.10 13.00 5.14
CA ILE A 15 -14.28 13.23 3.94
C ILE A 15 -13.82 11.89 3.36
N THR A 16 -13.33 10.99 4.20
CA THR A 16 -12.85 9.66 3.77
C THR A 16 -13.98 8.82 3.15
N LEU A 17 -15.16 8.79 3.76
CA LEU A 17 -16.31 8.08 3.21
C LEU A 17 -16.78 8.66 1.89
N ILE A 18 -16.85 10.00 1.76
CA ILE A 18 -17.19 10.66 0.49
C ILE A 18 -16.18 10.27 -0.60
N SER A 19 -14.89 10.28 -0.28
CA SER A 19 -13.82 9.90 -1.22
C SER A 19 -13.98 8.44 -1.66
N ILE A 20 -14.18 7.49 -0.74
CA ILE A 20 -14.41 6.07 -1.05
C ILE A 20 -15.61 5.90 -1.97
N VAL A 21 -16.75 6.52 -1.65
CA VAL A 21 -17.95 6.44 -2.47
C VAL A 21 -17.72 7.02 -3.86
N THR A 22 -17.06 8.18 -3.93
CA THR A 22 -16.75 8.85 -5.21
C THR A 22 -15.87 7.97 -6.09
N PHE A 23 -14.76 7.45 -5.57
CA PHE A 23 -13.88 6.55 -6.32
C PHE A 23 -14.61 5.26 -6.73
N SER A 24 -15.43 4.66 -5.85
CA SER A 24 -16.21 3.47 -6.17
C SER A 24 -17.18 3.71 -7.35
N VAL A 25 -17.84 4.88 -7.38
CA VAL A 25 -18.74 5.25 -8.50
C VAL A 25 -17.95 5.44 -9.80
N PHE A 26 -16.79 6.11 -9.75
CA PHE A 26 -15.93 6.27 -10.92
C PHE A 26 -15.44 4.92 -11.45
N ILE A 27 -14.97 4.03 -10.57
CA ILE A 27 -14.54 2.68 -10.91
C ILE A 27 -15.69 1.91 -11.57
N TYR A 28 -16.88 1.90 -10.95
CA TYR A 28 -18.03 1.18 -11.49
C TYR A 28 -18.35 1.63 -12.91
N LYS A 29 -18.33 2.94 -13.18
CA LYS A 29 -18.63 3.51 -14.51
C LYS A 29 -17.53 3.28 -15.54
N SER A 30 -16.26 3.28 -15.13
CA SER A 30 -15.11 3.22 -16.07
C SER A 30 -14.60 1.81 -16.29
N ALA A 31 -14.61 0.96 -15.25
CA ALA A 31 -14.00 -0.37 -15.25
C ALA A 31 -14.99 -1.47 -15.63
N PHE A 32 -16.32 -1.26 -15.44
CA PHE A 32 -17.30 -2.31 -15.61
C PHE A 32 -18.34 -1.98 -16.70
N LYS A 33 -18.78 -3.03 -17.40
CA LYS A 33 -19.92 -2.98 -18.30
C LYS A 33 -20.80 -4.21 -18.03
N ASN A 34 -22.06 -3.98 -17.68
CA ASN A 34 -23.01 -5.04 -17.31
C ASN A 34 -22.47 -5.98 -16.20
N GLY A 35 -21.78 -5.42 -15.20
CA GLY A 35 -21.22 -6.16 -14.09
C GLY A 35 -19.91 -6.91 -14.38
N SER A 36 -19.43 -6.90 -15.63
CA SER A 36 -18.16 -7.52 -16.02
C SER A 36 -17.05 -6.49 -16.20
N PRO A 37 -15.81 -6.75 -15.74
CA PRO A 37 -14.69 -5.84 -15.94
C PRO A 37 -14.33 -5.74 -17.44
N THR A 38 -13.90 -4.56 -17.87
CA THR A 38 -13.58 -4.25 -19.27
C THR A 38 -12.14 -3.77 -19.42
N CYS A 39 -11.54 -3.97 -20.58
CA CYS A 39 -10.17 -3.48 -20.86
C CYS A 39 -10.12 -1.96 -21.14
N LYS A 40 -11.26 -1.28 -21.15
CA LYS A 40 -11.30 0.16 -21.38
C LYS A 40 -10.70 0.91 -20.20
N ASN A 41 -9.88 1.92 -20.51
CA ASN A 41 -9.22 2.74 -19.49
C ASN A 41 -8.42 1.93 -18.44
N TYR A 42 -7.81 0.82 -18.86
CA TYR A 42 -7.16 -0.15 -17.98
C TYR A 42 -6.27 0.50 -16.93
N VAL A 43 -5.28 1.28 -17.39
CA VAL A 43 -4.30 1.94 -16.50
C VAL A 43 -4.98 2.90 -15.52
N ILE A 44 -5.92 3.72 -16.02
CA ILE A 44 -6.67 4.66 -15.17
C ILE A 44 -7.45 3.90 -14.09
N ASN A 45 -8.06 2.77 -14.44
CA ASN A 45 -8.82 1.96 -13.49
C ASN A 45 -7.92 1.39 -12.39
N VAL A 46 -6.69 0.96 -12.71
CA VAL A 46 -5.72 0.51 -11.69
C VAL A 46 -5.38 1.66 -10.71
N TYR A 47 -5.13 2.87 -11.22
CA TYR A 47 -4.87 4.02 -10.34
C TYR A 47 -6.10 4.47 -9.54
N LEU A 48 -7.31 4.30 -10.06
CA LEU A 48 -8.53 4.54 -9.30
C LEU A 48 -8.69 3.53 -8.15
N TYR A 49 -8.32 2.26 -8.37
CA TYR A 49 -8.28 1.25 -7.30
C TYR A 49 -7.17 1.58 -6.28
N LEU A 50 -6.00 2.05 -6.70
CA LEU A 50 -4.98 2.54 -5.78
C LEU A 50 -5.54 3.65 -4.86
N ALA A 51 -6.19 4.66 -5.45
CA ALA A 51 -6.81 5.74 -4.67
C ALA A 51 -7.90 5.23 -3.71
N LEU A 52 -8.71 4.25 -4.15
CA LEU A 52 -9.69 3.58 -3.32
C LEU A 52 -9.03 2.80 -2.16
N GLY A 53 -7.92 2.10 -2.41
CA GLY A 53 -7.14 1.40 -1.38
C GLY A 53 -6.58 2.33 -0.31
N ILE A 54 -6.03 3.47 -0.72
CA ILE A 54 -5.59 4.53 0.21
C ILE A 54 -6.76 5.02 1.06
N GLY A 55 -7.96 5.19 0.45
CA GLY A 55 -9.17 5.54 1.17
C GLY A 55 -9.55 4.50 2.24
N PHE A 56 -9.44 3.20 1.94
CA PHE A 56 -9.71 2.14 2.93
C PHE A 56 -8.65 2.07 4.02
N ILE A 57 -7.38 2.33 3.72
CA ILE A 57 -6.32 2.42 4.72
C ILE A 57 -6.58 3.59 5.67
N ALA A 58 -6.95 4.76 5.12
CA ALA A 58 -7.31 5.93 5.93
C ALA A 58 -8.55 5.66 6.81
N LEU A 59 -9.58 5.01 6.26
CA LEU A 59 -10.77 4.62 7.02
C LEU A 59 -10.42 3.65 8.16
N GLY A 60 -9.65 2.62 7.87
CA GLY A 60 -9.19 1.65 8.86
C GLY A 60 -8.37 2.31 9.97
N SER A 61 -7.47 3.23 9.63
CA SER A 61 -6.68 3.99 10.61
C SER A 61 -7.56 4.85 11.53
N LEU A 62 -8.56 5.55 10.96
CA LEU A 62 -9.52 6.33 11.75
C LEU A 62 -10.37 5.47 12.69
N LEU A 63 -10.83 4.31 12.22
CA LEU A 63 -11.59 3.37 13.03
C LEU A 63 -10.74 2.80 14.17
N ILE A 64 -9.51 2.38 13.89
CA ILE A 64 -8.58 1.88 14.92
C ILE A 64 -8.34 2.96 15.98
N ASP A 65 -8.07 4.19 15.57
CA ASP A 65 -7.88 5.31 16.50
C ASP A 65 -9.13 5.56 17.36
N TYR A 66 -10.30 5.56 16.75
CA TYR A 66 -11.57 5.74 17.46
C TYR A 66 -11.83 4.63 18.48
N PHE A 67 -11.69 3.38 18.10
CA PHE A 67 -11.92 2.24 18.99
C PHE A 67 -10.89 2.18 20.12
N THR A 68 -9.63 2.47 19.82
CA THR A 68 -8.56 2.54 20.82
C THR A 68 -8.84 3.60 21.87
N ASN A 69 -9.23 4.81 21.45
CA ASN A 69 -9.45 5.93 22.37
C ASN A 69 -10.73 5.80 23.19
N ASN A 70 -11.79 5.17 22.68
CA ASN A 70 -13.08 5.13 23.36
C ASN A 70 -13.33 3.84 24.15
N PHE A 71 -12.84 2.71 23.68
CA PHE A 71 -13.12 1.42 24.31
C PHE A 71 -11.96 0.87 25.14
N GLY A 72 -10.78 1.52 25.10
CA GLY A 72 -9.61 1.10 25.86
C GLY A 72 -9.13 -0.32 25.53
N ILE A 73 -9.58 -0.86 24.38
CA ILE A 73 -9.49 -2.28 24.06
C ILE A 73 -8.05 -2.72 23.82
N VAL A 74 -7.14 -1.81 23.43
CA VAL A 74 -5.80 -2.21 23.03
C VAL A 74 -4.67 -1.42 23.72
N PHE A 75 -4.87 -0.16 24.13
CA PHE A 75 -3.74 0.74 24.43
C PHE A 75 -3.92 1.59 25.68
N LYS A 76 -4.29 1.00 26.80
CA LYS A 76 -4.34 1.72 28.06
C LYS A 76 -2.94 2.05 28.55
N ASN A 77 -2.67 3.33 28.58
CA ASN A 77 -1.48 4.07 28.92
C ASN A 77 -0.70 3.53 30.13
N THR A 78 0.36 2.76 29.88
CA THR A 78 1.50 2.63 30.79
C THR A 78 2.74 2.69 29.93
N LYS A 79 3.64 3.64 30.19
CA LYS A 79 4.78 4.03 29.34
C LYS A 79 5.64 2.89 28.78
N ASP A 80 5.60 1.69 29.37
CA ASP A 80 6.44 0.56 28.98
C ASP A 80 5.70 -0.63 28.36
N LYS A 81 4.37 -0.72 28.47
CA LYS A 81 3.57 -1.82 27.89
C LYS A 81 3.10 -1.58 26.46
N ASN A 82 3.12 -0.34 26.00
CA ASN A 82 2.59 0.06 24.69
C ASN A 82 3.40 -0.51 23.52
N TYR A 83 4.73 -0.54 23.63
CA TYR A 83 5.61 -1.08 22.59
C TYR A 83 5.31 -2.54 22.24
N THR A 84 5.10 -3.38 23.25
CA THR A 84 4.86 -4.81 23.04
C THR A 84 3.54 -5.08 22.35
N GLN A 85 2.49 -4.32 22.66
CA GLN A 85 1.17 -4.49 22.05
C GLN A 85 1.13 -4.01 20.60
N TYR A 86 1.75 -2.85 20.29
CA TYR A 86 1.90 -2.37 18.91
C TYR A 86 2.68 -3.35 18.05
N TYR A 87 3.73 -3.94 18.60
CA TYR A 87 4.55 -4.94 17.93
C TYR A 87 3.74 -6.19 17.54
N TYR A 88 2.98 -6.77 18.49
CA TYR A 88 2.14 -7.95 18.21
C TYR A 88 1.06 -7.63 17.18
N TYR A 89 0.45 -6.45 17.26
CA TYR A 89 -0.57 -6.03 16.31
C TYR A 89 0.02 -5.87 14.89
N SER A 90 1.17 -5.24 14.76
CA SER A 90 1.88 -5.11 13.48
C SER A 90 2.26 -6.47 12.90
N ILE A 91 2.78 -7.39 13.71
CA ILE A 91 3.12 -8.75 13.25
C ILE A 91 1.86 -9.48 12.79
N PHE A 92 0.77 -9.45 13.57
CA PHE A 92 -0.46 -10.12 13.18
C PHE A 92 -1.01 -9.55 11.87
N SER A 93 -1.06 -8.23 11.73
CA SER A 93 -1.49 -7.57 10.50
C SER A 93 -0.59 -7.92 9.32
N PHE A 94 0.73 -7.97 9.52
CA PHE A 94 1.69 -8.37 8.49
C PHE A 94 1.45 -9.82 8.02
N ILE A 95 1.31 -10.77 8.95
CA ILE A 95 1.04 -12.18 8.62
C ILE A 95 -0.29 -12.30 7.88
N PHE A 96 -1.33 -11.60 8.35
CA PHE A 96 -2.64 -11.61 7.71
C PHE A 96 -2.57 -11.06 6.27
N VAL A 97 -1.91 -9.92 6.07
CA VAL A 97 -1.71 -9.32 4.74
C VAL A 97 -0.94 -10.27 3.84
N PHE A 98 0.16 -10.84 4.34
CA PHE A 98 0.99 -11.76 3.57
C PHE A 98 0.20 -12.97 3.08
N ILE A 99 -0.53 -13.66 3.96
CA ILE A 99 -1.38 -14.81 3.60
C ILE A 99 -2.48 -14.38 2.61
N SER A 100 -3.11 -13.24 2.86
CA SER A 100 -4.23 -12.74 2.06
C SER A 100 -3.82 -12.39 0.63
N ILE A 101 -2.59 -11.90 0.41
CA ILE A 101 -2.05 -11.63 -0.93
C ILE A 101 -1.92 -12.94 -1.73
N PHE A 102 -1.43 -14.01 -1.12
CA PHE A 102 -1.38 -15.32 -1.80
C PHE A 102 -2.77 -15.85 -2.15
N ILE A 103 -3.73 -15.72 -1.23
CA ILE A 103 -5.13 -16.12 -1.51
C ILE A 103 -5.69 -15.28 -2.65
N MET A 104 -5.46 -13.97 -2.65
CA MET A 104 -5.91 -13.06 -3.69
C MET A 104 -5.31 -13.43 -5.06
N GLY A 105 -4.04 -13.84 -5.10
CA GLY A 105 -3.39 -14.36 -6.31
C GLY A 105 -4.08 -15.63 -6.84
N GLY A 106 -4.44 -16.55 -5.95
CA GLY A 106 -5.21 -17.75 -6.30
C GLY A 106 -6.65 -17.46 -6.78
N LEU A 107 -7.22 -16.33 -6.35
CA LEU A 107 -8.54 -15.86 -6.76
C LEU A 107 -8.51 -14.92 -7.97
N TYR A 108 -7.41 -14.89 -8.73
CA TYR A 108 -7.23 -13.95 -9.85
C TYR A 108 -8.43 -13.90 -10.81
N TYR A 109 -9.03 -15.04 -11.11
CA TYR A 109 -10.19 -15.13 -12.01
C TYR A 109 -11.54 -14.91 -11.31
N ASN A 110 -11.57 -14.82 -9.98
CA ASN A 110 -12.77 -14.56 -9.20
C ASN A 110 -12.87 -13.07 -8.85
N VAL A 111 -13.61 -12.32 -9.67
CA VAL A 111 -13.74 -10.87 -9.53
C VAL A 111 -14.25 -10.47 -8.16
N LEU A 112 -15.31 -11.13 -7.65
CA LEU A 112 -15.87 -10.81 -6.33
C LEU A 112 -14.88 -11.13 -5.21
N GLY A 113 -14.24 -12.30 -5.27
CA GLY A 113 -13.21 -12.70 -4.29
C GLY A 113 -12.08 -11.71 -4.24
N SER A 114 -11.56 -11.27 -5.38
CA SER A 114 -10.49 -10.27 -5.46
C SER A 114 -10.88 -8.94 -4.82
N HIS A 115 -12.12 -8.47 -5.00
CA HIS A 115 -12.61 -7.24 -4.37
C HIS A 115 -12.71 -7.36 -2.85
N ILE A 116 -13.25 -8.48 -2.36
CA ILE A 116 -13.36 -8.73 -0.92
C ILE A 116 -11.96 -8.76 -0.28
N PHE A 117 -11.03 -9.54 -0.86
CA PHE A 117 -9.67 -9.60 -0.33
C PHE A 117 -8.93 -8.28 -0.44
N TYR A 118 -9.15 -7.50 -1.50
CA TYR A 118 -8.58 -6.15 -1.64
C TYR A 118 -8.99 -5.24 -0.47
N ILE A 119 -10.28 -5.20 -0.13
CA ILE A 119 -10.79 -4.41 0.99
C ILE A 119 -10.20 -4.91 2.31
N LEU A 120 -10.20 -6.22 2.53
CA LEU A 120 -9.67 -6.81 3.76
C LEU A 120 -8.17 -6.52 3.95
N ILE A 121 -7.38 -6.65 2.88
CA ILE A 121 -5.94 -6.38 2.90
C ILE A 121 -5.70 -4.89 3.18
N THR A 122 -6.39 -3.99 2.50
CA THR A 122 -6.18 -2.54 2.68
C THR A 122 -6.58 -2.08 4.08
N ILE A 123 -7.65 -2.63 4.66
CA ILE A 123 -8.00 -2.37 6.07
C ILE A 123 -6.93 -2.96 7.02
N ALA A 124 -6.43 -4.16 6.75
CA ALA A 124 -5.39 -4.76 7.58
C ALA A 124 -4.06 -3.98 7.52
N LEU A 125 -3.73 -3.41 6.35
CA LEU A 125 -2.56 -2.53 6.19
C LEU A 125 -2.64 -1.29 7.08
N SER A 126 -3.84 -0.76 7.36
CA SER A 126 -3.99 0.34 8.33
C SER A 126 -3.52 -0.06 9.72
N GLY A 127 -3.78 -1.29 10.12
CA GLY A 127 -3.29 -1.84 11.37
C GLY A 127 -1.78 -1.99 11.47
N PHE A 128 -1.13 -2.19 10.34
CA PHE A 128 0.33 -2.24 10.27
C PHE A 128 0.97 -0.84 10.36
N ILE A 129 0.34 0.16 9.74
CA ILE A 129 0.88 1.53 9.65
C ILE A 129 0.55 2.35 10.90
N MET A 130 -0.66 2.21 11.44
CA MET A 130 -1.15 3.02 12.56
C MET A 130 -0.20 3.04 13.77
N PRO A 131 0.40 1.92 14.20
CA PRO A 131 1.38 1.93 15.28
C PRO A 131 2.58 2.84 15.00
N LEU A 132 3.09 2.86 13.77
CA LEU A 132 4.23 3.70 13.38
C LEU A 132 3.86 5.18 13.45
N VAL A 133 2.73 5.56 12.88
CA VAL A 133 2.23 6.95 12.87
C VAL A 133 1.99 7.47 14.29
N LYS A 134 1.63 6.60 15.24
CA LYS A 134 1.37 6.98 16.65
C LYS A 134 2.61 7.03 17.52
N LEU A 135 3.77 6.57 17.04
CA LEU A 135 5.02 6.75 17.77
C LEU A 135 5.37 8.25 17.82
N GLU A 136 5.61 8.76 19.00
CA GLU A 136 5.93 10.18 19.25
C GLU A 136 7.08 10.68 18.36
N LYS A 137 8.07 9.79 18.11
CA LYS A 137 9.22 10.03 17.25
C LYS A 137 8.85 10.36 15.79
N TYR A 138 7.77 9.80 15.26
CA TYR A 138 7.41 9.89 13.83
C TYR A 138 6.20 10.79 13.56
N ASN A 139 5.43 11.14 14.59
CA ASN A 139 4.16 11.83 14.44
C ASN A 139 4.28 13.17 13.68
N ASP A 140 5.35 13.92 13.93
CA ASP A 140 5.56 15.24 13.31
C ASP A 140 5.98 15.15 11.82
N TYR A 141 6.42 13.97 11.37
CA TYR A 141 6.92 13.76 10.00
C TYR A 141 5.91 13.04 9.08
N VAL A 142 4.72 12.72 9.57
CA VAL A 142 3.71 11.95 8.82
C VAL A 142 3.28 12.68 7.54
N ASP A 143 3.02 13.98 7.63
CA ASP A 143 2.56 14.78 6.49
C ASP A 143 3.68 14.90 5.43
N ASP A 144 4.92 15.12 5.86
CA ASP A 144 6.08 15.20 4.97
C ASP A 144 6.37 13.86 4.29
N ALA A 145 6.25 12.75 5.02
CA ALA A 145 6.42 11.42 4.47
C ALA A 145 5.29 11.06 3.48
N LEU A 146 4.05 11.46 3.75
CA LEU A 146 2.93 11.29 2.81
C LEU A 146 3.14 12.08 1.53
N LEU A 147 3.49 13.35 1.65
CA LEU A 147 3.76 14.20 0.49
C LEU A 147 4.95 13.68 -0.32
N GLY A 148 6.05 13.34 0.35
CA GLY A 148 7.25 12.79 -0.27
C GLY A 148 6.97 11.47 -1.00
N SER A 149 6.20 10.58 -0.38
CA SER A 149 5.82 9.29 -1.00
C SER A 149 4.96 9.50 -2.26
N ALA A 150 4.02 10.43 -2.22
CA ALA A 150 3.19 10.76 -3.38
C ALA A 150 4.03 11.35 -4.52
N ILE A 151 4.99 12.24 -4.22
CA ILE A 151 5.89 12.85 -5.21
C ILE A 151 6.78 11.77 -5.84
N ILE A 152 7.41 10.90 -5.04
CA ILE A 152 8.25 9.81 -5.55
C ILE A 152 7.41 8.88 -6.40
N PHE A 153 6.24 8.45 -5.92
CA PHE A 153 5.36 7.54 -6.64
C PHE A 153 4.95 8.12 -8.01
N MET A 154 4.49 9.37 -8.04
CA MET A 154 4.11 10.05 -9.29
C MET A 154 5.31 10.23 -10.22
N GLY A 155 6.47 10.64 -9.69
CA GLY A 155 7.69 10.83 -10.46
C GLY A 155 8.17 9.52 -11.11
N MET A 156 8.18 8.42 -10.36
CA MET A 156 8.59 7.10 -10.85
C MET A 156 7.59 6.50 -11.85
N SER A 157 6.29 6.72 -11.64
CA SER A 157 5.27 6.37 -12.65
C SER A 157 5.45 7.17 -13.93
N LEU A 158 5.74 8.48 -13.83
CA LEU A 158 6.00 9.34 -14.99
C LEU A 158 7.27 8.94 -15.73
N LEU A 159 8.31 8.50 -15.01
CA LEU A 159 9.57 8.05 -15.60
C LEU A 159 9.36 6.92 -16.62
N TYR A 160 8.44 5.98 -16.35
CA TYR A 160 8.07 4.98 -17.34
C TYR A 160 7.54 5.62 -18.64
N TYR A 161 6.67 6.63 -18.56
CA TYR A 161 6.11 7.27 -19.75
C TYR A 161 7.14 8.07 -20.55
N LEU A 162 8.20 8.55 -19.90
CA LEU A 162 9.31 9.21 -20.57
C LEU A 162 10.24 8.22 -21.29
N PHE A 163 10.42 7.01 -20.73
CA PHE A 163 11.35 6.01 -21.25
C PHE A 163 10.71 4.61 -21.44
N PRO A 164 9.57 4.48 -22.15
CA PRO A 164 8.80 3.24 -22.18
C PRO A 164 9.57 2.08 -22.81
N ASN A 165 10.40 2.35 -23.83
CA ASN A 165 11.18 1.32 -24.51
C ASN A 165 12.24 0.71 -23.58
N PHE A 166 12.88 1.50 -22.74
CA PHE A 166 13.85 1.05 -21.75
C PHE A 166 13.18 0.08 -20.76
N PHE A 167 12.09 0.50 -20.12
CA PHE A 167 11.41 -0.32 -19.13
C PHE A 167 10.81 -1.60 -19.73
N ASN A 168 10.22 -1.53 -20.91
CA ASN A 168 9.64 -2.70 -21.55
C ASN A 168 10.71 -3.72 -22.00
N SER A 169 11.88 -3.26 -22.50
CA SER A 169 12.95 -4.15 -22.95
C SER A 169 13.72 -4.82 -21.81
N THR A 170 13.81 -4.16 -20.66
CA THR A 170 14.55 -4.65 -19.48
C THR A 170 13.66 -5.31 -18.44
N TYR A 171 12.32 -5.29 -18.61
CA TYR A 171 11.35 -5.68 -17.60
C TYR A 171 11.67 -7.01 -16.91
N GLY A 172 11.83 -8.09 -17.67
CA GLY A 172 12.02 -9.42 -17.09
C GLY A 172 13.30 -9.57 -16.26
N ILE A 173 14.41 -9.00 -16.75
CA ILE A 173 15.72 -9.10 -16.10
C ILE A 173 15.76 -8.23 -14.83
N VAL A 174 15.32 -6.98 -14.95
CA VAL A 174 15.37 -6.04 -13.82
C VAL A 174 14.37 -6.41 -12.75
N MET A 175 13.15 -6.82 -13.12
CA MET A 175 12.15 -7.26 -12.14
C MET A 175 12.63 -8.48 -11.34
N ALA A 176 13.26 -9.46 -11.99
CA ALA A 176 13.90 -10.57 -11.29
C ALA A 176 15.00 -10.11 -10.33
N GLY A 177 15.83 -9.14 -10.76
CA GLY A 177 16.86 -8.53 -9.92
C GLY A 177 16.29 -7.79 -8.71
N LEU A 178 15.23 -7.01 -8.91
CA LEU A 178 14.55 -6.30 -7.82
C LEU A 178 13.94 -7.28 -6.81
N MET A 179 13.33 -8.38 -7.25
CA MET A 179 12.78 -9.41 -6.36
C MET A 179 13.89 -10.12 -5.56
N MET A 180 15.05 -10.40 -6.17
CA MET A 180 16.19 -10.95 -5.46
C MET A 180 16.74 -9.95 -4.43
N ALA A 181 16.84 -8.67 -4.79
CA ALA A 181 17.27 -7.61 -3.88
C ALA A 181 16.32 -7.46 -2.69
N LEU A 182 15.01 -7.50 -2.95
CA LEU A 182 14.00 -7.47 -1.89
C LEU A 182 14.17 -8.65 -0.92
N THR A 183 14.33 -9.85 -1.45
CA THR A 183 14.55 -11.05 -0.64
C THR A 183 15.82 -10.92 0.21
N ALA A 184 16.91 -10.44 -0.36
CA ALA A 184 18.16 -10.21 0.37
C ALA A 184 17.99 -9.18 1.50
N ILE A 185 17.31 -8.06 1.23
CA ILE A 185 17.04 -7.02 2.25
C ILE A 185 16.17 -7.58 3.38
N ILE A 186 15.15 -8.37 3.07
CA ILE A 186 14.31 -9.02 4.10
C ILE A 186 15.18 -9.92 5.00
N ILE A 187 16.04 -10.75 4.42
CA ILE A 187 16.94 -11.63 5.18
C ILE A 187 17.90 -10.80 6.05
N ILE A 188 18.52 -9.75 5.50
CA ILE A 188 19.42 -8.87 6.24
C ILE A 188 18.68 -8.20 7.41
N ASN A 189 17.46 -7.70 7.20
CA ASN A 189 16.67 -7.09 8.26
C ASN A 189 16.28 -8.09 9.35
N LEU A 190 15.92 -9.33 8.98
CA LEU A 190 15.65 -10.38 9.97
C LEU A 190 16.90 -10.70 10.80
N ILE A 191 18.06 -10.87 10.17
CA ILE A 191 19.33 -11.07 10.87
C ILE A 191 19.64 -9.88 11.78
N ASN A 192 19.41 -8.66 11.30
CA ASN A 192 19.66 -7.47 12.10
C ASN A 192 18.74 -7.40 13.34
N ILE A 193 17.45 -7.67 13.18
CA ILE A 193 16.47 -7.63 14.29
C ILE A 193 16.81 -8.67 15.36
N PHE A 194 17.11 -9.90 14.96
CA PHE A 194 17.25 -11.01 15.91
C PHE A 194 18.68 -11.19 16.46
N ILE A 195 19.70 -10.83 15.65
CA ILE A 195 21.11 -11.16 15.97
C ILE A 195 21.94 -9.90 16.19
N LEU A 196 22.02 -9.01 15.17
CA LEU A 196 22.99 -7.92 15.18
C LEU A 196 22.55 -6.71 16.01
N LYS A 197 21.26 -6.38 15.98
CA LYS A 197 20.64 -5.21 16.66
C LYS A 197 21.38 -3.89 16.36
N ASN A 198 21.84 -3.75 15.13
CA ASN A 198 22.65 -2.63 14.68
C ASN A 198 21.76 -1.55 14.04
N SER A 199 21.66 -0.38 14.68
CA SER A 199 20.84 0.74 14.20
C SER A 199 21.35 1.34 12.88
N TYR A 200 22.68 1.39 12.69
CA TYR A 200 23.27 1.88 11.44
C TYR A 200 22.91 0.98 10.24
N LEU A 201 22.97 -0.34 10.44
CA LEU A 201 22.53 -1.29 9.40
C LEU A 201 21.05 -1.16 9.09
N ALA A 202 20.20 -0.93 10.10
CA ALA A 202 18.79 -0.68 9.91
C ALA A 202 18.52 0.58 9.08
N SER A 203 19.23 1.67 9.37
CA SER A 203 19.10 2.93 8.62
C SER A 203 19.54 2.78 7.17
N ILE A 204 20.70 2.16 6.89
CA ILE A 204 21.16 1.89 5.53
C ILE A 204 20.16 1.02 4.77
N SER A 205 19.70 -0.07 5.39
CA SER A 205 18.70 -0.96 4.79
C SER A 205 17.44 -0.20 4.39
N ASN A 206 17.01 0.75 5.20
CA ASN A 206 15.83 1.55 4.94
C ASN A 206 15.97 2.44 3.69
N TYR A 207 17.13 3.06 3.46
CA TYR A 207 17.40 3.80 2.21
C TYR A 207 17.41 2.88 0.99
N PHE A 208 17.94 1.66 1.12
CA PHE A 208 17.86 0.67 0.05
C PHE A 208 16.42 0.26 -0.25
N VAL A 209 15.58 0.06 0.78
CA VAL A 209 14.15 -0.22 0.63
C VAL A 209 13.46 0.92 -0.12
N LEU A 210 13.72 2.18 0.25
CA LEU A 210 13.18 3.35 -0.43
C LEU A 210 13.51 3.34 -1.93
N GLY A 211 14.79 3.17 -2.28
CA GLY A 211 15.23 3.11 -3.67
C GLY A 211 14.61 1.94 -4.45
N LEU A 212 14.54 0.78 -3.81
CA LEU A 212 14.02 -0.45 -4.40
C LEU A 212 12.52 -0.33 -4.72
N PHE A 213 11.70 0.12 -3.76
CA PHE A 213 10.26 0.30 -4.00
C PHE A 213 9.97 1.46 -4.96
N SER A 214 10.79 2.49 -4.98
CA SER A 214 10.72 3.52 -6.02
C SER A 214 10.89 2.92 -7.43
N LEU A 215 11.86 2.01 -7.63
CA LEU A 215 12.04 1.32 -8.90
C LEU A 215 10.88 0.37 -9.20
N PHE A 216 10.34 -0.35 -8.22
CA PHE A 216 9.16 -1.20 -8.42
C PHE A 216 8.01 -0.39 -9.03
N VAL A 217 7.71 0.82 -8.55
CA VAL A 217 6.65 1.68 -9.13
C VAL A 217 6.82 1.88 -10.63
N SER A 218 8.05 2.12 -11.12
CA SER A 218 8.29 2.29 -12.56
C SER A 218 8.05 1.00 -13.35
N TYR A 219 8.49 -0.14 -12.82
CA TYR A 219 8.33 -1.44 -13.48
C TYR A 219 6.91 -1.97 -13.38
N ASP A 220 6.20 -1.74 -12.29
CA ASP A 220 4.77 -2.06 -12.16
C ASP A 220 3.94 -1.19 -13.11
N THR A 221 4.32 0.09 -13.29
CA THR A 221 3.71 0.94 -14.33
C THR A 221 3.95 0.37 -15.74
N ALA A 222 5.14 -0.17 -16.02
CA ALA A 222 5.43 -0.85 -17.28
C ALA A 222 4.54 -2.10 -17.43
N GLU A 223 4.42 -2.91 -16.38
CA GLU A 223 3.62 -4.13 -16.39
C GLU A 223 2.16 -3.87 -16.71
N ILE A 224 1.50 -2.94 -15.99
CA ILE A 224 0.09 -2.63 -16.27
C ILE A 224 -0.11 -2.05 -17.66
N ASN A 225 0.84 -1.29 -18.21
CA ASN A 225 0.76 -0.82 -19.60
C ASN A 225 0.89 -1.97 -20.61
N MET A 226 1.78 -2.94 -20.37
CA MET A 226 1.88 -4.14 -21.20
C MET A 226 0.60 -4.99 -21.13
N ARG A 227 0.07 -5.22 -19.91
CA ARG A 227 -1.19 -5.96 -19.70
C ARG A 227 -2.38 -5.26 -20.33
N SER A 228 -2.43 -3.94 -20.28
CA SER A 228 -3.45 -3.13 -20.98
C SER A 228 -3.47 -3.40 -22.48
N LYS A 229 -2.29 -3.41 -23.12
CA LYS A 229 -2.17 -3.69 -24.56
C LYS A 229 -2.63 -5.11 -24.91
N ILE A 230 -2.26 -6.10 -24.10
CA ILE A 230 -2.69 -7.50 -24.27
C ILE A 230 -4.20 -7.62 -24.11
N CYS A 231 -4.77 -6.99 -23.08
CA CYS A 231 -6.20 -7.01 -22.81
C CYS A 231 -7.00 -6.42 -23.97
N ILE A 232 -6.55 -5.31 -24.54
CA ILE A 232 -7.23 -4.64 -25.67
C ILE A 232 -7.09 -5.43 -26.97
N SER A 233 -5.92 -6.06 -27.21
CA SER A 233 -5.64 -6.79 -28.46
C SER A 233 -6.38 -8.13 -28.54
N ASN A 234 -6.61 -8.79 -27.42
CA ASN A 234 -7.22 -10.14 -27.35
C ASN A 234 -8.74 -10.08 -27.17
N LYS A 235 -9.46 -9.67 -28.23
CA LYS A 235 -10.95 -9.66 -28.22
C LYS A 235 -11.61 -11.03 -27.93
N LYS A 236 -10.88 -12.14 -28.02
CA LYS A 236 -11.34 -13.52 -27.79
C LYS A 236 -10.77 -14.17 -26.55
N SER A 237 -9.86 -13.50 -25.83
CA SER A 237 -9.27 -14.06 -24.62
C SER A 237 -10.23 -13.86 -23.43
N PRO A 238 -10.42 -14.87 -22.56
CA PRO A 238 -11.16 -14.73 -21.30
C PRO A 238 -10.37 -13.90 -20.27
N TYR A 239 -9.46 -13.06 -20.69
CA TYR A 239 -8.67 -12.21 -19.81
C TYR A 239 -9.54 -11.08 -19.28
N ASN A 240 -10.28 -11.40 -18.23
CA ASN A 240 -10.93 -10.37 -17.43
C ASN A 240 -9.87 -9.66 -16.61
N PRO A 241 -9.73 -8.34 -16.73
CA PRO A 241 -8.79 -7.60 -15.92
C PRO A 241 -9.14 -7.70 -14.44
N ASN A 242 -8.14 -7.95 -13.60
CA ASN A 242 -8.29 -7.96 -12.14
C ASN A 242 -7.68 -6.69 -11.56
N TYR A 243 -8.40 -5.58 -11.67
CA TYR A 243 -7.96 -4.27 -11.19
C TYR A 243 -7.58 -4.24 -9.71
N PRO A 244 -8.32 -4.88 -8.77
CA PRO A 244 -7.92 -4.95 -7.38
C PRO A 244 -6.54 -5.58 -7.18
N PHE A 245 -6.26 -6.68 -7.88
CA PHE A 245 -4.97 -7.38 -7.79
C PHE A 245 -3.82 -6.52 -8.33
N GLU A 246 -4.01 -5.92 -9.51
CA GLU A 246 -3.03 -5.04 -10.12
C GLU A 246 -2.73 -3.79 -9.25
N ALA A 247 -3.76 -3.22 -8.65
CA ALA A 247 -3.60 -2.04 -7.78
C ALA A 247 -2.91 -2.39 -6.45
N MET A 248 -2.97 -3.64 -6.00
CA MET A 248 -2.37 -4.05 -4.73
C MET A 248 -0.85 -3.86 -4.73
N ASN A 249 -0.18 -4.13 -5.85
CA ASN A 249 1.26 -3.90 -5.98
C ASN A 249 1.59 -2.44 -5.70
N PHE A 250 0.88 -1.51 -6.34
CA PHE A 250 1.06 -0.07 -6.11
C PHE A 250 0.72 0.38 -4.69
N VAL A 251 -0.29 -0.21 -4.06
CA VAL A 251 -0.59 0.06 -2.64
C VAL A 251 0.60 -0.32 -1.77
N LEU A 252 1.18 -1.50 -2.00
CA LEU A 252 2.33 -1.98 -1.24
C LEU A 252 3.57 -1.12 -1.49
N ASP A 253 3.86 -0.76 -2.74
CA ASP A 253 4.98 0.12 -3.09
C ASP A 253 4.87 1.47 -2.40
N LEU A 254 3.70 2.12 -2.52
CA LEU A 254 3.46 3.42 -1.90
C LEU A 254 3.62 3.38 -0.39
N LEU A 255 3.12 2.31 0.27
CA LEU A 255 3.25 2.16 1.71
C LEU A 255 4.70 1.92 2.15
N ASN A 256 5.47 1.14 1.40
CA ASN A 256 6.88 0.92 1.70
C ASN A 256 7.71 2.20 1.48
N ILE A 257 7.42 2.98 0.44
CA ILE A 257 8.02 4.30 0.23
C ILE A 257 7.67 5.23 1.41
N PHE A 258 6.39 5.32 1.78
CA PHE A 258 5.93 6.13 2.92
C PHE A 258 6.63 5.73 4.21
N GLN A 259 6.67 4.45 4.54
CA GLN A 259 7.31 3.94 5.74
C GLN A 259 8.80 4.23 5.76
N SER A 260 9.48 4.05 4.62
CA SER A 260 10.91 4.33 4.50
C SER A 260 11.23 5.81 4.68
N LEU A 261 10.40 6.70 4.15
CA LEU A 261 10.54 8.15 4.35
C LEU A 261 10.29 8.53 5.81
N LEU A 262 9.26 7.95 6.42
CA LEU A 262 8.92 8.22 7.82
C LEU A 262 10.09 7.85 8.75
N TYR A 263 10.72 6.70 8.52
CA TYR A 263 11.95 6.31 9.24
C TYR A 263 13.12 7.25 8.94
N ALA A 264 13.33 7.63 7.68
CA ALA A 264 14.43 8.51 7.30
C ALA A 264 14.31 9.90 7.93
N TYR A 265 13.11 10.46 8.04
CA TYR A 265 12.87 11.75 8.70
C TYR A 265 12.98 11.67 10.23
N GLY A 266 12.48 10.60 10.83
CA GLY A 266 12.49 10.44 12.28
C GLY A 266 13.83 9.97 12.87
N ASP A 267 14.79 9.50 12.06
CA ASP A 267 16.12 9.08 12.51
C ASP A 267 17.17 10.20 12.41
N ASN A 268 16.82 11.34 11.80
CA ASN A 268 17.62 12.58 11.79
C ASN A 268 17.25 13.46 12.97
#